data_ef2a024e393b6514c99d548f6c53f6a5
#
_entry.id   ef2a024e393b6514c99d548f6c53f6a5
#
_cell.length_a   1.000
_cell.length_b   1.000
_cell.length_c   1.000
_cell.angle_alpha   90.00
_cell.angle_beta   90.00
_cell.angle_gamma   90.00
#
_symmetry.space_group_name_H-M   'P 1'
#
loop_
_entity.id
_entity.type
_entity.pdbx_description
1 polymer ?
#
loop_
_entity_poly.entity_id
_entity_poly.type
_entity_poly.pdbx_seq_one_letter_code
_entity_poly.pdbx_strand_id
1 'polypeptide(L)'
;MNFANVILSKSKPVRNPDRSDESIWTSDECAKYYLCLDGEVFEFHCSQDLLFDVNRQLCDKRQNVHNCELTTETLVSKPLLDMATCANDTHLGCADGTCLPAEYFCDGSLDCDDMSDEGWCDVHYDPNAAERCDPKLCQLPDCFCSKNGTETPGNLVPSQTPQMITLTIDGPVNHENWDAYANQLFTGDRRNPNGCPIKATFFVSHQYTNYRHVQKLWNDGHEIAINSITLRGPEEWWSKNATVEDWFDEMVGQANIINRFGRVRMEDFRGMRVPYLSVGWNRQFLMMQEFGFVYDATVVAPYVDPPYWPYTLDYKMPHRCSGNNQYCPTRSYAGLWEMVINPLKHNNHVCATLEYCPSNFTRDDVYSVLLNNFKRHYLKNRAPFGIHLNAAWLKNNDYLLAIKRFVNELLKLPDVYFVTYREVIDWIRRPTPVLQLRKFEPWQCKSRRFEESEIACPKPNTCKLPSKVLQHDKYMITCSSCPKTYPWLRNEFGFE
;
A
#
# COMPACT_ATOMS: atom_id res chain seq x y z
N MET A 1 0.14 35.05 -24.04
CA MET A 1 0.43 34.22 -22.86
C MET A 1 -0.52 34.70 -21.76
N ASN A 2 -1.60 33.97 -21.51
CA ASN A 2 -2.55 34.34 -20.47
C ASN A 2 -1.95 33.85 -19.14
N PHE A 3 -1.68 34.81 -18.25
CA PHE A 3 -1.21 34.48 -16.88
C PHE A 3 -2.36 33.82 -16.12
N ALA A 4 -2.09 32.66 -15.52
CA ALA A 4 -2.99 32.00 -14.61
C ALA A 4 -3.11 32.85 -13.32
N ASN A 5 -4.33 33.11 -12.88
CA ASN A 5 -4.58 33.84 -11.64
C ASN A 5 -4.49 32.85 -10.48
N VAL A 6 -3.59 33.12 -9.53
CA VAL A 6 -3.44 32.33 -8.29
C VAL A 6 -4.46 32.85 -7.27
N ILE A 7 -5.27 31.93 -6.75
CA ILE A 7 -6.29 32.23 -5.74
C ILE A 7 -5.89 31.55 -4.42
N LEU A 8 -5.79 32.29 -3.34
CA LEU A 8 -5.49 31.77 -1.97
C LEU A 8 -6.78 31.67 -1.15
N SER A 9 -6.99 30.60 -0.42
CA SER A 9 -8.24 30.42 0.30
C SER A 9 -8.18 29.91 1.69
N LYS A 10 -8.99 30.05 2.53
CA LYS A 10 -10.18 29.39 3.09
C LYS A 10 -11.24 30.35 3.66
N SER A 11 -11.20 31.60 3.32
CA SER A 11 -12.32 32.49 3.63
C SER A 11 -13.09 32.80 2.39
N LYS A 12 -14.41 32.88 2.49
CA LYS A 12 -15.25 33.35 1.38
C LYS A 12 -14.68 34.64 0.81
N PRO A 13 -14.70 34.82 -0.54
CA PRO A 13 -14.13 36.00 -1.16
C PRO A 13 -14.75 37.27 -0.61
N VAL A 14 -13.96 38.11 0.03
CA VAL A 14 -14.38 39.51 0.29
C VAL A 14 -14.08 40.27 -0.97
N ARG A 15 -15.11 40.53 -1.77
CA ARG A 15 -15.00 41.44 -2.92
C ARG A 15 -14.65 42.83 -2.39
N ASN A 16 -13.49 43.34 -2.79
CA ASN A 16 -13.22 44.77 -2.69
C ASN A 16 -14.00 45.48 -3.79
N PRO A 17 -14.94 46.42 -3.47
CA PRO A 17 -15.83 47.02 -4.45
C PRO A 17 -15.16 47.98 -5.45
N ASP A 18 -13.88 48.31 -5.25
CA ASP A 18 -13.21 49.37 -6.01
C ASP A 18 -12.11 48.92 -7.01
N ARG A 19 -11.95 47.63 -7.27
CA ARG A 19 -11.04 47.12 -8.30
C ARG A 19 -11.68 45.99 -9.11
N SER A 20 -11.84 46.27 -10.38
CA SER A 20 -12.16 45.25 -11.39
C SER A 20 -10.99 44.30 -11.54
N ASP A 21 -11.26 43.01 -11.38
CA ASP A 21 -10.46 41.82 -11.76
C ASP A 21 -9.24 41.40 -10.95
N GLU A 22 -9.00 41.85 -9.74
CA GLU A 22 -8.02 41.23 -8.85
C GLU A 22 -8.64 40.92 -7.48
N SER A 23 -8.96 39.67 -7.23
CA SER A 23 -9.33 39.21 -5.90
C SER A 23 -8.05 38.82 -5.13
N ILE A 24 -7.71 39.59 -4.09
CA ILE A 24 -6.64 39.29 -3.15
C ILE A 24 -7.25 38.43 -2.03
N TRP A 25 -6.65 37.27 -1.81
CA TRP A 25 -7.05 36.34 -0.77
C TRP A 25 -5.96 36.25 0.29
N THR A 26 -6.32 36.37 1.55
CA THR A 26 -5.44 36.08 2.68
C THR A 26 -5.93 34.81 3.36
N SER A 27 -5.05 33.83 3.56
CA SER A 27 -5.30 32.69 4.41
C SER A 27 -4.30 32.68 5.55
N ASP A 28 -4.70 32.19 6.71
CA ASP A 28 -3.84 32.02 7.87
C ASP A 28 -2.76 30.95 7.65
N GLU A 29 -2.93 30.14 6.62
CA GLU A 29 -1.96 29.13 6.17
C GLU A 29 -1.30 29.54 4.84
N CYS A 30 -0.26 30.31 4.93
CA CYS A 30 0.48 30.80 3.76
C CYS A 30 1.28 29.71 3.01
N ALA A 31 1.19 28.47 3.40
CA ALA A 31 1.76 27.35 2.67
C ALA A 31 0.85 26.83 1.54
N LYS A 32 -0.45 27.13 1.60
CA LYS A 32 -1.43 26.75 0.59
C LYS A 32 -1.66 27.87 -0.43
N TYR A 33 -1.82 27.49 -1.70
CA TYR A 33 -2.23 28.42 -2.76
C TYR A 33 -3.04 27.70 -3.82
N TYR A 34 -3.90 28.45 -4.51
CA TYR A 34 -4.81 27.92 -5.51
C TYR A 34 -4.51 28.52 -6.87
N LEU A 35 -4.55 27.68 -7.89
CA LEU A 35 -4.37 28.07 -9.29
C LEU A 35 -5.68 27.84 -10.04
N CYS A 36 -6.21 28.88 -10.65
CA CYS A 36 -7.37 28.77 -11.54
C CYS A 36 -6.90 28.61 -12.98
N LEU A 37 -7.25 27.48 -13.61
CA LEU A 37 -6.96 27.16 -15.00
C LEU A 37 -8.27 26.78 -15.70
N ASP A 38 -8.60 27.48 -16.76
CA ASP A 38 -9.80 27.24 -17.60
C ASP A 38 -11.12 27.12 -16.80
N GLY A 39 -11.20 27.81 -15.66
CA GLY A 39 -12.38 27.85 -14.80
C GLY A 39 -12.43 26.78 -13.72
N GLU A 40 -11.44 25.91 -13.65
CA GLU A 40 -11.24 24.94 -12.56
C GLU A 40 -10.18 25.45 -11.58
N VAL A 41 -10.39 25.19 -10.29
CA VAL A 41 -9.51 25.63 -9.20
C VAL A 41 -8.72 24.43 -8.70
N PHE A 42 -7.39 24.54 -8.73
CA PHE A 42 -6.48 23.51 -8.25
C PHE A 42 -5.76 24.02 -7.01
N GLU A 43 -5.74 23.21 -5.96
CA GLU A 43 -5.02 23.48 -4.70
C GLU A 43 -3.58 22.99 -4.78
N PHE A 44 -2.63 23.79 -4.28
CA PHE A 44 -1.22 23.46 -4.18
C PHE A 44 -0.65 23.87 -2.83
N HIS A 45 0.38 23.15 -2.40
CA HIS A 45 1.10 23.42 -1.17
C HIS A 45 2.56 23.72 -1.43
N CYS A 46 3.11 24.67 -0.70
CA CYS A 46 4.56 24.85 -0.62
C CYS A 46 5.23 23.67 0.11
N SER A 47 6.45 23.32 -0.31
CA SER A 47 7.26 22.33 0.40
C SER A 47 7.49 22.74 1.86
N GLN A 48 7.80 21.75 2.72
CA GLN A 48 8.03 21.97 4.17
C GLN A 48 8.89 23.22 4.44
N ASP A 49 8.46 24.03 5.42
CA ASP A 49 9.08 25.28 5.86
C ASP A 49 9.09 26.44 4.85
N LEU A 50 8.39 26.30 3.71
CA LEU A 50 8.21 27.37 2.76
C LEU A 50 6.78 27.92 2.81
N LEU A 51 6.65 29.23 2.62
CA LEU A 51 5.37 29.94 2.54
C LEU A 51 5.20 30.52 1.13
N PHE A 52 3.97 30.64 0.67
CA PHE A 52 3.69 31.20 -0.65
C PHE A 52 3.70 32.73 -0.64
N ASP A 53 4.59 33.32 -1.42
CA ASP A 53 4.62 34.76 -1.62
C ASP A 53 3.70 35.15 -2.77
N VAL A 54 2.57 35.77 -2.44
CA VAL A 54 1.54 36.17 -3.41
C VAL A 54 2.08 37.18 -4.42
N ASN A 55 2.99 38.06 -4.02
CA ASN A 55 3.52 39.11 -4.91
C ASN A 55 4.52 38.57 -5.92
N ARG A 56 5.34 37.59 -5.48
CA ARG A 56 6.32 36.94 -6.34
C ARG A 56 5.83 35.65 -6.99
N GLN A 57 4.63 35.15 -6.58
CA GLN A 57 4.00 33.92 -7.06
C GLN A 57 4.91 32.69 -6.97
N LEU A 58 5.62 32.53 -5.85
CA LEU A 58 6.50 31.40 -5.59
C LEU A 58 6.58 31.09 -4.09
N CYS A 59 6.96 29.86 -3.78
CA CYS A 59 7.23 29.44 -2.41
C CYS A 59 8.65 29.87 -1.99
N ASP A 60 8.76 30.54 -0.85
CA ASP A 60 10.05 31.01 -0.29
C ASP A 60 10.08 30.83 1.23
N LYS A 61 11.26 30.99 1.82
CA LYS A 61 11.43 30.88 3.28
C LYS A 61 10.61 31.95 4.00
N ARG A 62 10.08 31.62 5.15
CA ARG A 62 9.22 32.47 5.99
C ARG A 62 9.76 33.90 6.15
N GLN A 63 11.05 34.07 6.33
CA GLN A 63 11.69 35.39 6.50
C GLN A 63 11.60 36.29 5.25
N ASN A 64 11.31 35.72 4.08
CA ASN A 64 11.25 36.42 2.81
C ASN A 64 9.80 36.66 2.36
N VAL A 65 8.79 36.12 3.05
CA VAL A 65 7.38 36.20 2.70
C VAL A 65 6.70 37.17 3.66
N HIS A 66 6.24 38.31 3.11
CA HIS A 66 5.69 39.42 3.91
C HIS A 66 4.16 39.51 3.85
N ASN A 67 3.50 38.66 3.09
CA ASN A 67 2.03 38.60 3.02
C ASN A 67 1.39 37.68 4.07
N CYS A 68 2.19 37.14 4.99
CA CYS A 68 1.79 36.23 6.05
C CYS A 68 2.11 36.82 7.43
N GLU A 69 1.21 37.56 8.02
CA GLU A 69 1.26 37.94 9.42
C GLU A 69 0.52 36.88 10.25
N LEU A 70 1.26 35.83 10.65
CA LEU A 70 0.78 34.92 11.68
C LEU A 70 0.91 35.62 13.02
N THR A 71 -0.19 35.96 13.64
CA THR A 71 -0.24 36.35 15.05
C THR A 71 0.27 35.16 15.87
N THR A 72 1.44 35.36 16.51
CA THR A 72 2.00 34.42 17.47
C THR A 72 1.14 34.39 18.72
N GLU A 73 0.04 33.64 18.70
CA GLU A 73 -0.55 33.11 19.92
C GLU A 73 0.03 31.73 20.17
N THR A 74 0.77 31.67 21.25
CA THR A 74 1.41 30.49 21.83
C THR A 74 0.45 29.31 21.87
N LEU A 75 0.83 28.22 21.18
CA LEU A 75 0.27 26.91 21.40
C LEU A 75 0.60 26.44 22.84
N VAL A 76 -0.21 26.85 23.78
CA VAL A 76 -0.29 26.20 25.07
C VAL A 76 -1.16 24.98 24.89
N SER A 77 -0.58 23.81 25.10
CA SER A 77 -1.29 22.54 25.20
C SER A 77 -2.39 22.67 26.25
N LYS A 78 -3.63 22.87 25.83
CA LYS A 78 -4.79 22.73 26.70
C LYS A 78 -5.13 21.24 26.86
N PRO A 79 -5.47 20.81 28.10
CA PRO A 79 -5.93 19.43 28.29
C PRO A 79 -7.31 19.25 27.66
N LEU A 80 -7.59 18.00 27.28
CA LEU A 80 -8.90 17.53 26.80
C LEU A 80 -10.04 18.13 27.64
N LEU A 81 -10.74 19.10 27.11
CA LEU A 81 -11.97 19.61 27.71
C LEU A 81 -12.92 20.13 26.65
N ASP A 82 -14.09 19.53 26.64
CA ASP A 82 -15.35 20.00 26.09
C ASP A 82 -15.40 20.25 24.59
N MET A 83 -15.57 19.15 23.81
CA MET A 83 -16.22 19.28 22.51
C MET A 83 -17.59 19.95 22.72
N ALA A 84 -17.88 21.02 22.01
CA ALA A 84 -19.14 21.69 22.07
C ALA A 84 -20.28 20.69 21.80
N THR A 85 -21.26 20.62 22.73
CA THR A 85 -22.43 19.78 22.53
C THR A 85 -23.33 20.43 21.50
N CYS A 86 -23.42 19.85 20.33
CA CYS A 86 -24.30 20.29 19.27
C CYS A 86 -25.75 19.95 19.59
N ALA A 87 -26.67 20.85 19.22
CA ALA A 87 -28.10 20.67 19.46
C ALA A 87 -28.73 19.55 18.62
N ASN A 88 -27.99 19.03 17.64
CA ASN A 88 -28.44 17.96 16.76
C ASN A 88 -27.52 16.74 16.91
N ASP A 89 -28.11 15.60 17.25
CA ASP A 89 -27.37 14.32 17.47
C ASP A 89 -26.59 13.81 16.24
N THR A 90 -26.83 14.38 15.06
CA THR A 90 -26.11 14.06 13.82
C THR A 90 -24.92 14.99 13.55
N HIS A 91 -24.64 15.94 14.44
CA HIS A 91 -23.57 16.93 14.31
C HIS A 91 -22.55 16.78 15.44
N LEU A 92 -21.30 17.00 15.12
CA LEU A 92 -20.20 17.06 16.09
C LEU A 92 -19.68 18.50 16.19
N GLY A 93 -19.15 18.86 17.34
CA GLY A 93 -18.63 20.20 17.57
C GLY A 93 -17.13 20.28 17.27
N CYS A 94 -16.74 21.27 16.47
CA CYS A 94 -15.37 21.71 16.40
C CYS A 94 -14.90 22.27 17.74
N ALA A 95 -13.60 22.36 18.01
CA ALA A 95 -13.09 22.94 19.25
C ALA A 95 -13.32 24.45 19.33
N ASP A 96 -13.58 25.12 18.20
CA ASP A 96 -14.00 26.53 18.14
C ASP A 96 -15.50 26.74 18.46
N GLY A 97 -16.25 25.64 18.62
CA GLY A 97 -17.70 25.67 18.93
C GLY A 97 -18.60 25.59 17.69
N THR A 98 -18.06 25.51 16.49
CA THR A 98 -18.84 25.29 15.28
C THR A 98 -19.34 23.85 15.23
N CYS A 99 -20.60 23.65 14.81
CA CYS A 99 -21.18 22.31 14.67
C CYS A 99 -21.29 21.92 13.20
N LEU A 100 -20.67 20.81 12.84
CA LEU A 100 -20.70 20.22 11.50
C LEU A 100 -21.32 18.84 11.52
N PRO A 101 -21.90 18.36 10.39
CA PRO A 101 -22.32 16.97 10.26
C PRO A 101 -21.17 16.01 10.58
N ALA A 102 -21.48 14.90 11.27
CA ALA A 102 -20.46 13.93 11.70
C ALA A 102 -19.65 13.32 10.55
N GLU A 103 -20.15 13.41 9.31
CA GLU A 103 -19.47 12.94 8.11
C GLU A 103 -18.24 13.78 7.72
N TYR A 104 -18.14 15.02 8.21
CA TYR A 104 -17.00 15.90 8.01
C TYR A 104 -15.88 15.74 9.03
N PHE A 105 -16.07 14.88 10.05
CA PHE A 105 -15.02 14.59 11.02
C PHE A 105 -14.24 13.36 10.62
N CYS A 106 -12.92 13.46 10.64
CA CYS A 106 -11.99 12.40 10.30
C CYS A 106 -12.14 11.90 8.84
N ASP A 107 -12.50 12.79 7.92
CA ASP A 107 -12.68 12.45 6.49
C ASP A 107 -11.44 12.72 5.64
N GLY A 108 -10.40 13.30 6.24
CA GLY A 108 -9.15 13.68 5.57
C GLY A 108 -9.19 15.10 5.00
N SER A 109 -10.35 15.79 5.10
CA SER A 109 -10.51 17.20 4.77
C SER A 109 -10.50 18.03 6.05
N LEU A 110 -10.15 19.32 5.95
CA LEU A 110 -10.21 20.24 7.09
C LEU A 110 -11.50 21.05 6.96
N ASP A 111 -12.54 20.69 7.68
CA ASP A 111 -13.87 21.29 7.61
C ASP A 111 -14.17 22.21 8.81
N CYS A 112 -13.50 22.03 9.94
CA CYS A 112 -13.47 22.99 11.05
C CYS A 112 -12.41 24.07 10.77
N ASP A 113 -12.74 25.35 11.08
CA ASP A 113 -11.77 26.46 10.95
C ASP A 113 -10.52 26.27 11.83
N ASP A 114 -10.64 25.57 12.94
CA ASP A 114 -9.56 25.26 13.87
C ASP A 114 -8.91 23.88 13.62
N MET A 115 -9.28 23.18 12.53
CA MET A 115 -8.77 21.87 12.15
C MET A 115 -9.04 20.76 13.18
N SER A 116 -9.95 20.95 14.10
CA SER A 116 -10.23 20.00 15.17
C SER A 116 -10.97 18.76 14.67
N ASP A 117 -11.65 18.83 13.55
CA ASP A 117 -12.28 17.71 12.86
C ASP A 117 -11.29 16.61 12.47
N GLU A 118 -10.05 16.99 12.15
CA GLU A 118 -8.97 16.06 11.78
C GLU A 118 -7.91 15.92 12.87
N GLY A 119 -7.84 16.87 13.80
CA GLY A 119 -6.85 16.90 14.88
C GLY A 119 -7.06 15.85 15.98
N TRP A 120 -8.28 15.37 16.15
CA TRP A 120 -8.70 14.45 17.22
C TRP A 120 -9.13 13.08 16.73
N CYS A 121 -8.79 12.75 15.50
CA CYS A 121 -9.07 11.45 14.90
C CYS A 121 -8.23 10.37 15.55
N ASP A 122 -8.58 10.06 16.82
CA ASP A 122 -8.05 8.90 17.49
C ASP A 122 -8.56 7.65 16.79
N VAL A 123 -7.68 6.67 16.60
CA VAL A 123 -8.01 5.32 16.11
C VAL A 123 -9.14 4.64 16.91
N HIS A 124 -9.56 5.21 18.02
CA HIS A 124 -10.63 4.68 18.86
C HIS A 124 -11.99 5.35 18.64
N TYR A 125 -12.04 6.52 18.00
CA TYR A 125 -13.29 7.24 17.74
C TYR A 125 -13.33 7.77 16.31
N ASP A 126 -14.07 7.08 15.45
CA ASP A 126 -14.43 7.54 14.11
C ASP A 126 -15.96 7.49 14.01
N PRO A 127 -16.65 8.65 13.88
CA PRO A 127 -18.11 8.69 13.78
C PRO A 127 -18.64 7.94 12.54
N ASN A 128 -17.80 7.81 11.50
CA ASN A 128 -18.11 7.09 10.26
C ASN A 128 -17.50 5.68 10.24
N ALA A 129 -17.24 5.11 11.42
CA ALA A 129 -16.65 3.77 11.50
C ALA A 129 -17.52 2.72 10.83
N ALA A 130 -16.87 1.80 10.11
CA ALA A 130 -17.54 0.70 9.44
C ALA A 130 -18.32 -0.17 10.44
N GLU A 131 -19.49 -0.63 10.01
CA GLU A 131 -20.33 -1.55 10.77
C GLU A 131 -19.63 -2.90 10.94
N ARG A 132 -20.09 -3.66 11.92
CA ARG A 132 -19.63 -5.05 12.10
C ARG A 132 -20.10 -5.92 10.95
N CYS A 133 -19.28 -6.91 10.57
CA CYS A 133 -19.61 -7.89 9.55
C CYS A 133 -21.00 -8.50 9.73
N ASP A 134 -21.84 -8.36 8.69
CA ASP A 134 -23.07 -9.14 8.53
C ASP A 134 -22.89 -10.15 7.37
N PRO A 135 -22.63 -11.43 7.67
CA PRO A 135 -22.44 -12.44 6.62
C PRO A 135 -23.67 -12.68 5.75
N LYS A 136 -24.83 -12.15 6.09
CA LYS A 136 -26.04 -12.25 5.23
C LYS A 136 -26.02 -11.21 4.11
N LEU A 137 -25.44 -10.04 4.38
CA LEU A 137 -25.33 -8.95 3.42
C LEU A 137 -24.02 -9.03 2.63
N CYS A 138 -22.92 -9.44 3.28
CA CYS A 138 -21.61 -9.64 2.66
C CYS A 138 -21.53 -11.00 1.97
N GLN A 139 -21.67 -11.02 0.66
CA GLN A 139 -21.75 -12.24 -0.13
C GLN A 139 -20.65 -12.29 -1.21
N LEU A 140 -20.04 -13.48 -1.39
CA LEU A 140 -19.16 -13.74 -2.53
C LEU A 140 -19.93 -13.61 -3.86
N PRO A 141 -19.29 -13.15 -4.94
CA PRO A 141 -17.85 -12.93 -5.10
C PRO A 141 -17.36 -11.54 -4.68
N ASP A 142 -18.23 -10.61 -4.36
CA ASP A 142 -17.89 -9.19 -4.22
C ASP A 142 -17.44 -8.80 -2.80
N CYS A 143 -18.00 -9.44 -1.80
CA CYS A 143 -17.71 -9.20 -0.40
C CYS A 143 -17.45 -10.52 0.35
N PHE A 144 -16.46 -10.52 1.22
CA PHE A 144 -16.19 -11.61 2.14
C PHE A 144 -15.77 -11.10 3.52
N CYS A 145 -16.57 -11.40 4.50
CA CYS A 145 -16.23 -11.21 5.91
C CYS A 145 -16.78 -12.35 6.76
N SER A 146 -16.25 -12.54 7.95
CA SER A 146 -16.81 -13.42 8.96
C SER A 146 -16.68 -12.81 10.35
N LYS A 147 -17.52 -13.24 11.31
CA LYS A 147 -17.58 -12.62 12.64
C LYS A 147 -16.25 -12.63 13.40
N ASN A 148 -15.49 -13.71 13.24
CA ASN A 148 -14.21 -13.91 13.91
C ASN A 148 -13.00 -13.88 12.96
N GLY A 149 -13.21 -13.71 11.65
CA GLY A 149 -12.16 -13.66 10.63
C GLY A 149 -11.50 -15.01 10.30
N THR A 150 -11.94 -16.11 10.89
CA THR A 150 -11.28 -17.43 10.74
C THR A 150 -12.10 -18.47 9.98
N GLU A 151 -13.30 -18.10 9.54
CA GLU A 151 -14.21 -18.99 8.80
C GLU A 151 -13.76 -19.16 7.36
N THR A 152 -13.85 -20.40 6.86
CA THR A 152 -13.40 -20.72 5.51
C THR A 152 -14.40 -20.23 4.47
N PRO A 153 -13.95 -19.54 3.39
CA PRO A 153 -14.84 -19.11 2.31
C PRO A 153 -15.65 -20.26 1.71
N GLY A 154 -16.92 -20.00 1.43
CA GLY A 154 -17.85 -21.00 0.87
C GLY A 154 -18.17 -22.16 1.81
N ASN A 155 -17.86 -22.03 3.10
CA ASN A 155 -18.08 -23.06 4.13
C ASN A 155 -17.48 -24.44 3.78
N LEU A 156 -16.38 -24.45 3.00
CA LEU A 156 -15.68 -25.69 2.66
C LEU A 156 -14.99 -26.26 3.89
N VAL A 157 -15.07 -27.57 4.05
CA VAL A 157 -14.33 -28.28 5.10
C VAL A 157 -12.83 -28.33 4.76
N PRO A 158 -11.92 -28.42 5.77
CA PRO A 158 -10.48 -28.39 5.53
C PRO A 158 -9.98 -29.42 4.50
N SER A 159 -10.57 -30.59 4.43
CA SER A 159 -10.19 -31.64 3.47
C SER A 159 -10.55 -31.32 2.01
N GLN A 160 -11.47 -30.38 1.79
CA GLN A 160 -11.86 -29.89 0.48
C GLN A 160 -11.16 -28.58 0.10
N THR A 161 -10.59 -27.89 1.07
CA THR A 161 -9.94 -26.58 0.90
C THR A 161 -8.47 -26.76 0.55
N PRO A 162 -7.96 -26.19 -0.56
CA PRO A 162 -6.52 -26.25 -0.84
C PRO A 162 -5.73 -25.48 0.22
N GLN A 163 -4.54 -25.93 0.54
CA GLN A 163 -3.61 -25.10 1.28
C GLN A 163 -2.86 -24.18 0.32
N MET A 164 -3.23 -22.93 0.30
CA MET A 164 -2.55 -21.89 -0.47
C MET A 164 -1.31 -21.41 0.30
N ILE A 165 -0.18 -21.37 -0.41
CA ILE A 165 1.06 -20.76 0.06
C ILE A 165 1.31 -19.53 -0.77
N THR A 166 1.46 -18.40 -0.11
CA THR A 166 1.84 -17.14 -0.76
C THR A 166 3.28 -16.80 -0.42
N LEU A 167 4.13 -16.82 -1.42
CA LEU A 167 5.51 -16.37 -1.30
C LEU A 167 5.56 -14.92 -1.78
N THR A 168 5.91 -13.99 -0.89
CA THR A 168 6.00 -12.57 -1.24
C THR A 168 7.40 -12.04 -0.99
N ILE A 169 7.86 -11.15 -1.86
CA ILE A 169 9.21 -10.60 -1.81
C ILE A 169 9.13 -9.09 -1.93
N ASP A 170 9.61 -8.39 -0.91
CA ASP A 170 9.61 -6.95 -0.83
C ASP A 170 10.97 -6.37 -1.21
N GLY A 171 10.97 -5.25 -1.93
CA GLY A 171 12.17 -4.49 -2.23
C GLY A 171 12.55 -4.44 -3.71
N PRO A 172 13.76 -3.99 -4.04
CA PRO A 172 14.20 -3.85 -5.42
C PRO A 172 14.46 -5.21 -6.09
N VAL A 173 14.08 -5.31 -7.35
CA VAL A 173 14.47 -6.43 -8.21
C VAL A 173 15.75 -6.02 -8.95
N ASN A 174 16.89 -6.45 -8.48
CA ASN A 174 18.18 -6.04 -9.01
C ASN A 174 19.07 -7.22 -9.41
N HIS A 175 20.29 -6.94 -9.85
CA HIS A 175 21.21 -7.96 -10.30
C HIS A 175 21.70 -8.89 -9.17
N GLU A 176 21.83 -8.36 -7.96
CA GLU A 176 22.32 -9.12 -6.81
C GLU A 176 21.34 -10.19 -6.33
N ASN A 177 20.03 -9.90 -6.37
CA ASN A 177 19.00 -10.84 -5.92
C ASN A 177 18.40 -11.67 -7.07
N TRP A 178 18.74 -11.35 -8.33
CA TRP A 178 18.20 -12.05 -9.50
C TRP A 178 18.54 -13.55 -9.50
N ASP A 179 19.75 -13.91 -9.10
CA ASP A 179 20.17 -15.33 -9.04
C ASP A 179 19.28 -16.15 -8.08
N ALA A 180 18.99 -15.59 -6.89
CA ALA A 180 18.10 -16.23 -5.93
C ALA A 180 16.71 -16.46 -6.51
N TYR A 181 16.19 -15.53 -7.30
CA TYR A 181 14.86 -15.65 -7.90
C TYR A 181 14.87 -16.60 -9.11
N ALA A 182 15.63 -16.27 -10.14
CA ALA A 182 15.57 -16.95 -11.43
C ALA A 182 16.23 -18.33 -11.43
N ASN A 183 17.37 -18.49 -10.73
CA ASN A 183 18.16 -19.70 -10.81
C ASN A 183 18.00 -20.63 -9.59
N GLN A 184 17.41 -20.13 -8.50
CA GLN A 184 17.32 -20.93 -7.27
C GLN A 184 15.90 -21.19 -6.79
N LEU A 185 14.99 -20.20 -6.84
CA LEU A 185 13.60 -20.37 -6.36
C LEU A 185 12.65 -20.72 -7.51
N PHE A 186 12.65 -19.95 -8.60
CA PHE A 186 11.66 -20.05 -9.67
C PHE A 186 12.25 -20.62 -10.96
N THR A 187 12.90 -21.76 -10.85
CA THR A 187 13.61 -22.47 -11.94
C THR A 187 12.69 -23.12 -12.97
N GLY A 188 11.36 -23.09 -12.75
CA GLY A 188 10.34 -23.67 -13.64
C GLY A 188 10.13 -25.19 -13.46
N ASP A 189 11.00 -25.88 -12.76
CA ASP A 189 10.89 -27.31 -12.44
C ASP A 189 10.01 -27.55 -11.19
N ARG A 190 9.92 -26.59 -10.27
CA ARG A 190 9.00 -26.62 -9.14
C ARG A 190 7.59 -26.35 -9.60
N ARG A 191 6.72 -27.34 -9.46
CA ARG A 191 5.36 -27.27 -10.01
C ARG A 191 4.31 -27.60 -8.96
N ASN A 192 3.22 -26.86 -9.03
CA ASN A 192 1.99 -27.12 -8.31
C ASN A 192 1.34 -28.44 -8.78
N PRO A 193 0.40 -29.02 -8.01
CA PRO A 193 -0.30 -30.26 -8.37
C PRO A 193 -1.06 -30.19 -9.72
N ASN A 194 -1.41 -28.99 -10.20
CA ASN A 194 -2.00 -28.79 -11.53
C ASN A 194 -0.97 -28.76 -12.67
N GLY A 195 0.31 -28.95 -12.36
CA GLY A 195 1.42 -28.96 -13.34
C GLY A 195 1.99 -27.57 -13.65
N CYS A 196 1.41 -26.50 -13.15
CA CYS A 196 1.92 -25.14 -13.37
C CYS A 196 3.13 -24.81 -12.48
N PRO A 197 4.10 -24.04 -12.96
CA PRO A 197 5.20 -23.57 -12.12
C PRO A 197 4.69 -22.81 -10.89
N ILE A 198 5.44 -22.87 -9.80
CA ILE A 198 5.15 -22.03 -8.62
C ILE A 198 5.36 -20.55 -8.95
N LYS A 199 4.60 -19.70 -8.28
CA LYS A 199 4.62 -18.25 -8.48
C LYS A 199 4.84 -17.53 -7.16
N ALA A 200 5.12 -16.24 -7.26
CA ALA A 200 5.26 -15.33 -6.12
C ALA A 200 4.65 -13.97 -6.45
N THR A 201 4.39 -13.16 -5.43
CA THR A 201 4.05 -11.75 -5.55
C THR A 201 5.26 -10.90 -5.16
N PHE A 202 5.69 -10.00 -6.03
CA PHE A 202 6.81 -9.10 -5.79
C PHE A 202 6.28 -7.70 -5.52
N PHE A 203 6.53 -7.17 -4.33
CA PHE A 203 6.26 -5.78 -3.95
C PHE A 203 7.49 -4.94 -4.29
N VAL A 204 7.45 -4.31 -5.45
CA VAL A 204 8.63 -3.71 -6.08
C VAL A 204 8.82 -2.26 -5.67
N SER A 205 9.98 -1.93 -5.09
CA SER A 205 10.42 -0.57 -4.82
C SER A 205 11.27 -0.02 -5.97
N HIS A 206 11.43 1.33 -6.03
CA HIS A 206 12.06 2.00 -7.15
C HIS A 206 13.58 1.92 -7.16
N GLN A 207 14.22 2.39 -6.08
CA GLN A 207 15.68 2.51 -6.04
C GLN A 207 16.37 1.16 -6.27
N TYR A 208 17.38 1.13 -7.13
CA TYR A 208 18.18 -0.06 -7.48
C TYR A 208 17.43 -1.13 -8.27
N THR A 209 16.19 -0.88 -8.70
CA THR A 209 15.42 -1.84 -9.50
C THR A 209 15.87 -1.86 -10.96
N ASN A 210 16.05 -3.07 -11.48
CA ASN A 210 16.24 -3.36 -12.89
C ASN A 210 14.89 -3.69 -13.51
N TYR A 211 14.33 -2.76 -14.27
CA TYR A 211 12.98 -2.88 -14.83
C TYR A 211 12.87 -3.98 -15.89
N ARG A 212 13.96 -4.37 -16.54
CA ARG A 212 13.98 -5.56 -17.40
C ARG A 212 13.71 -6.84 -16.60
N HIS A 213 14.27 -6.96 -15.40
CA HIS A 213 14.01 -8.11 -14.53
C HIS A 213 12.57 -8.12 -14.01
N VAL A 214 12.02 -6.95 -13.67
CA VAL A 214 10.60 -6.84 -13.29
C VAL A 214 9.70 -7.32 -14.43
N GLN A 215 9.94 -6.86 -15.65
CA GLN A 215 9.20 -7.30 -16.83
C GLN A 215 9.33 -8.83 -17.05
N LYS A 216 10.53 -9.39 -16.86
CA LYS A 216 10.76 -10.83 -17.00
C LYS A 216 9.95 -11.62 -15.96
N LEU A 217 9.93 -11.22 -14.69
CA LEU A 217 9.11 -11.84 -13.65
C LEU A 217 7.63 -11.81 -14.02
N TRP A 218 7.15 -10.67 -14.49
CA TRP A 218 5.77 -10.52 -14.95
C TRP A 218 5.45 -11.43 -16.14
N ASN A 219 6.36 -11.50 -17.14
CA ASN A 219 6.22 -12.41 -18.28
C ASN A 219 6.20 -13.90 -17.86
N ASP A 220 6.96 -14.27 -16.82
CA ASP A 220 7.00 -15.63 -16.28
C ASP A 220 5.75 -15.96 -15.44
N GLY A 221 4.84 -14.99 -15.25
CA GLY A 221 3.56 -15.18 -14.58
C GLY A 221 3.56 -14.88 -13.10
N HIS A 222 4.64 -14.32 -12.57
CA HIS A 222 4.63 -13.75 -11.22
C HIS A 222 3.74 -12.50 -11.16
N GLU A 223 3.23 -12.19 -10.00
CA GLU A 223 2.50 -10.95 -9.75
C GLU A 223 3.47 -9.84 -9.38
N ILE A 224 3.30 -8.68 -10.01
CA ILE A 224 4.01 -7.46 -9.66
C ILE A 224 3.04 -6.56 -8.90
N ALA A 225 3.39 -6.23 -7.69
CA ALA A 225 2.64 -5.35 -6.78
C ALA A 225 3.51 -4.15 -6.38
N ILE A 226 2.89 -3.16 -5.78
CA ILE A 226 3.54 -1.89 -5.50
C ILE A 226 4.06 -1.86 -4.06
N ASN A 227 5.31 -1.40 -3.91
CA ASN A 227 5.84 -0.94 -2.64
C ASN A 227 5.88 0.60 -2.67
N SER A 228 7.05 1.25 -2.78
CA SER A 228 7.09 2.71 -2.87
C SER A 228 8.26 3.20 -3.74
N ILE A 229 8.26 4.50 -4.04
CA ILE A 229 9.39 5.14 -4.73
C ILE A 229 10.57 5.30 -3.77
N THR A 230 10.33 5.91 -2.62
CA THR A 230 11.42 6.41 -1.77
C THR A 230 11.88 5.44 -0.69
N LEU A 231 11.00 4.56 -0.20
CA LEU A 231 11.23 3.78 1.03
C LEU A 231 11.66 4.67 2.20
N ARG A 232 11.13 5.91 2.27
CA ARG A 232 11.61 6.92 3.20
C ARG A 232 11.38 6.53 4.66
N GLY A 233 12.33 6.91 5.51
CA GLY A 233 12.20 6.91 6.96
C GLY A 233 11.96 8.32 7.50
N PRO A 234 11.56 8.45 8.76
CA PRO A 234 11.31 7.37 9.70
C PRO A 234 10.03 6.56 9.36
N GLU A 235 9.93 5.33 9.86
CA GLU A 235 8.78 4.44 9.61
C GLU A 235 7.43 5.09 9.97
N GLU A 236 7.41 5.89 11.04
CA GLU A 236 6.24 6.61 11.53
C GLU A 236 5.68 7.63 10.53
N TRP A 237 6.50 8.08 9.57
CA TRP A 237 6.02 9.02 8.57
C TRP A 237 4.84 8.43 7.78
N TRP A 238 4.90 7.15 7.41
CA TRP A 238 3.86 6.46 6.66
C TRP A 238 2.52 6.43 7.41
N SER A 239 2.56 6.16 8.69
CA SER A 239 1.36 5.97 9.51
C SER A 239 0.78 7.28 10.06
N LYS A 240 1.61 8.29 10.35
CA LYS A 240 1.18 9.50 11.05
C LYS A 240 1.16 10.76 10.18
N ASN A 241 2.13 10.93 9.30
CA ASN A 241 2.38 12.21 8.64
C ASN A 241 2.02 12.23 7.15
N ALA A 242 2.03 11.07 6.46
CA ALA A 242 1.74 11.02 5.04
C ALA A 242 0.30 11.44 4.76
N THR A 243 0.14 12.45 3.89
CA THR A 243 -1.16 12.88 3.37
C THR A 243 -1.67 11.92 2.30
N VAL A 244 -2.91 12.06 1.86
CA VAL A 244 -3.45 11.26 0.76
C VAL A 244 -2.64 11.48 -0.51
N GLU A 245 -2.22 12.72 -0.78
CA GLU A 245 -1.37 13.08 -1.92
C GLU A 245 0.02 12.42 -1.83
N ASP A 246 0.63 12.38 -0.63
CA ASP A 246 1.89 11.68 -0.44
C ASP A 246 1.76 10.19 -0.74
N TRP A 247 0.64 9.58 -0.38
CA TRP A 247 0.33 8.19 -0.71
C TRP A 247 0.20 7.99 -2.23
N PHE A 248 -0.46 8.92 -2.94
CA PHE A 248 -0.51 8.90 -4.41
C PHE A 248 0.88 9.02 -5.01
N ASP A 249 1.66 10.02 -4.60
CA ASP A 249 3.01 10.26 -5.11
C ASP A 249 3.90 9.02 -4.94
N GLU A 250 3.86 8.35 -3.80
CA GLU A 250 4.70 7.19 -3.49
C GLU A 250 4.23 5.90 -4.18
N MET A 251 2.94 5.59 -4.13
CA MET A 251 2.42 4.30 -4.57
C MET A 251 1.97 4.33 -6.03
N VAL A 252 1.16 5.30 -6.41
CA VAL A 252 0.70 5.44 -7.79
C VAL A 252 1.85 5.91 -8.68
N GLY A 253 2.69 6.81 -8.19
CA GLY A 253 3.94 7.18 -8.86
C GLY A 253 4.83 5.98 -9.15
N GLN A 254 4.97 5.05 -8.21
CA GLN A 254 5.73 3.80 -8.44
C GLN A 254 5.06 2.91 -9.49
N ALA A 255 3.73 2.80 -9.50
CA ALA A 255 3.01 2.06 -10.54
C ALA A 255 3.28 2.67 -11.93
N ASN A 256 3.26 4.00 -12.06
CA ASN A 256 3.58 4.72 -13.28
C ASN A 256 5.02 4.44 -13.75
N ILE A 257 5.99 4.45 -12.84
CA ILE A 257 7.39 4.12 -13.14
C ILE A 257 7.52 2.69 -13.65
N ILE A 258 6.92 1.71 -12.97
CA ILE A 258 6.99 0.30 -13.39
C ILE A 258 6.28 0.11 -14.75
N ASN A 259 5.12 0.73 -14.96
CA ASN A 259 4.43 0.69 -16.24
C ASN A 259 5.31 1.27 -17.36
N ARG A 260 5.87 2.46 -17.16
CA ARG A 260 6.69 3.14 -18.18
C ARG A 260 7.98 2.40 -18.50
N PHE A 261 8.71 1.92 -17.51
CA PHE A 261 10.07 1.40 -17.65
C PHE A 261 10.16 -0.13 -17.59
N GLY A 262 9.23 -0.77 -16.90
CA GLY A 262 9.06 -2.22 -16.83
C GLY A 262 8.02 -2.76 -17.83
N ARG A 263 7.22 -1.89 -18.45
CA ARG A 263 6.16 -2.24 -19.40
C ARG A 263 5.18 -3.29 -18.85
N VAL A 264 4.95 -3.26 -17.55
CA VAL A 264 3.86 -4.00 -16.89
C VAL A 264 2.58 -3.21 -17.09
N ARG A 265 1.49 -3.88 -17.44
CA ARG A 265 0.21 -3.20 -17.67
C ARG A 265 -0.34 -2.59 -16.39
N MET A 266 -0.95 -1.42 -16.48
CA MET A 266 -1.56 -0.75 -15.31
C MET A 266 -2.64 -1.61 -14.65
N GLU A 267 -3.46 -2.29 -15.45
CA GLU A 267 -4.50 -3.18 -14.96
C GLU A 267 -3.99 -4.43 -14.23
N ASP A 268 -2.70 -4.73 -14.32
CA ASP A 268 -2.07 -5.85 -13.60
C ASP A 268 -1.54 -5.46 -12.22
N PHE A 269 -1.47 -4.16 -11.90
CA PHE A 269 -1.18 -3.69 -10.53
C PHE A 269 -2.44 -3.80 -9.68
N ARG A 270 -2.56 -4.88 -8.92
CA ARG A 270 -3.76 -5.16 -8.13
C ARG A 270 -3.61 -4.82 -6.67
N GLY A 271 -2.41 -4.77 -6.14
CA GLY A 271 -2.21 -4.53 -4.73
C GLY A 271 -0.91 -3.84 -4.38
N MET A 272 -0.80 -3.53 -3.10
CA MET A 272 0.37 -2.88 -2.54
C MET A 272 0.72 -3.42 -1.15
N ARG A 273 1.94 -3.12 -0.72
CA ARG A 273 2.40 -3.28 0.65
C ARG A 273 3.20 -2.05 1.06
N VAL A 274 2.88 -1.51 2.22
CA VAL A 274 3.55 -0.33 2.74
C VAL A 274 4.92 -0.69 3.30
N PRO A 275 5.96 0.15 3.07
CA PRO A 275 7.25 0.00 3.72
C PRO A 275 7.13 -0.13 5.23
N TYR A 276 7.99 -0.97 5.82
CA TYR A 276 8.06 -1.22 7.27
C TYR A 276 6.76 -1.78 7.87
N LEU A 277 5.81 -2.18 7.05
CA LEU A 277 4.45 -2.56 7.46
C LEU A 277 3.73 -1.45 8.25
N SER A 278 3.98 -0.18 7.92
CA SER A 278 3.42 0.99 8.61
C SER A 278 2.08 1.39 8.03
N VAL A 279 0.99 0.81 8.55
CA VAL A 279 -0.38 1.07 8.05
C VAL A 279 -0.78 2.53 8.31
N GLY A 280 -1.23 3.21 7.28
CA GLY A 280 -1.50 4.65 7.23
C GLY A 280 -2.95 5.05 7.48
N TRP A 281 -3.70 4.27 8.26
CA TRP A 281 -5.08 4.58 8.61
C TRP A 281 -5.95 4.81 7.36
N ASN A 282 -7.05 5.54 7.50
CA ASN A 282 -8.01 5.78 6.41
C ASN A 282 -7.39 6.43 5.18
N ARG A 283 -6.36 7.27 5.33
CA ARG A 283 -5.69 7.95 4.20
C ARG A 283 -5.06 6.99 3.19
N GLN A 284 -4.43 5.93 3.66
CA GLN A 284 -3.89 4.87 2.80
C GLN A 284 -5.01 4.20 1.99
N PHE A 285 -6.09 3.82 2.66
CA PHE A 285 -7.17 3.05 2.05
C PHE A 285 -8.04 3.90 1.11
N LEU A 286 -8.19 5.19 1.41
CA LEU A 286 -8.82 6.15 0.50
C LEU A 286 -8.02 6.25 -0.81
N MET A 287 -6.71 6.48 -0.75
CA MET A 287 -5.85 6.48 -1.95
C MET A 287 -5.97 5.16 -2.73
N MET A 288 -6.02 4.03 -2.05
CA MET A 288 -6.15 2.72 -2.69
C MET A 288 -7.47 2.58 -3.44
N GLN A 289 -8.57 3.05 -2.86
CA GLN A 289 -9.89 3.05 -3.47
C GLN A 289 -9.94 3.97 -4.69
N GLU A 290 -9.42 5.19 -4.59
CA GLU A 290 -9.37 6.17 -5.67
C GLU A 290 -8.54 5.70 -6.87
N PHE A 291 -7.41 5.04 -6.64
CA PHE A 291 -6.60 4.49 -7.72
C PHE A 291 -7.17 3.19 -8.30
N GLY A 292 -7.97 2.45 -7.53
CA GLY A 292 -8.53 1.16 -7.92
C GLY A 292 -7.62 -0.03 -7.60
N PHE A 293 -6.82 0.04 -6.55
CA PHE A 293 -6.17 -1.14 -5.98
C PHE A 293 -7.22 -2.13 -5.48
N VAL A 294 -6.93 -3.41 -5.62
CA VAL A 294 -7.82 -4.50 -5.22
C VAL A 294 -7.52 -4.98 -3.81
N TYR A 295 -6.24 -4.91 -3.38
CA TYR A 295 -5.87 -5.38 -2.05
C TYR A 295 -4.71 -4.59 -1.41
N ASP A 296 -4.78 -4.47 -0.08
CA ASP A 296 -3.64 -4.22 0.79
C ASP A 296 -3.03 -5.53 1.30
N ALA A 297 -1.74 -5.50 1.60
CA ALA A 297 -1.02 -6.63 2.18
C ALA A 297 -0.09 -6.19 3.31
N THR A 298 -0.53 -5.21 4.08
CA THR A 298 0.30 -4.54 5.10
C THR A 298 -0.12 -4.89 6.52
N VAL A 299 -1.42 -5.09 6.75
CA VAL A 299 -1.96 -5.28 8.11
C VAL A 299 -1.47 -6.57 8.75
N VAL A 300 -0.89 -6.45 9.93
CA VAL A 300 -0.48 -7.58 10.77
C VAL A 300 -1.56 -7.88 11.80
N ALA A 301 -2.08 -9.09 11.79
CA ALA A 301 -3.05 -9.56 12.79
C ALA A 301 -2.39 -9.95 14.10
N PRO A 302 -3.13 -10.00 15.21
CA PRO A 302 -2.70 -10.73 16.39
C PRO A 302 -2.47 -12.21 16.09
N TYR A 303 -1.52 -12.85 16.80
CA TYR A 303 -1.35 -14.29 16.69
C TYR A 303 -2.55 -15.02 17.29
N VAL A 304 -3.25 -15.80 16.46
CA VAL A 304 -4.41 -16.61 16.85
C VAL A 304 -4.32 -18.02 16.24
N ASP A 305 -5.05 -18.94 16.82
CA ASP A 305 -5.22 -20.32 16.31
C ASP A 305 -6.70 -20.68 16.36
N PRO A 306 -7.36 -20.87 15.22
CA PRO A 306 -6.85 -20.87 13.84
C PRO A 306 -6.51 -19.49 13.27
N PRO A 307 -5.68 -19.39 12.20
CA PRO A 307 -5.29 -18.14 11.58
C PRO A 307 -6.44 -17.44 10.82
N TYR A 308 -6.30 -16.15 10.59
CA TYR A 308 -7.27 -15.36 9.83
C TYR A 308 -7.23 -15.67 8.33
N TRP A 309 -8.41 -15.67 7.71
CA TRP A 309 -8.56 -15.60 6.28
C TRP A 309 -8.46 -14.15 5.78
N PRO A 310 -8.04 -13.91 4.52
CA PRO A 310 -8.24 -12.61 3.86
C PRO A 310 -9.73 -12.26 3.85
N TYR A 311 -10.04 -10.98 3.94
CA TYR A 311 -11.41 -10.45 3.98
C TYR A 311 -11.50 -9.13 3.22
N THR A 312 -12.72 -8.67 2.92
CA THR A 312 -12.93 -7.34 2.33
C THR A 312 -13.21 -6.30 3.41
N LEU A 313 -12.85 -5.06 3.12
CA LEU A 313 -13.02 -3.92 4.02
C LEU A 313 -14.39 -3.23 3.87
N ASP A 314 -15.39 -3.91 3.32
CA ASP A 314 -16.78 -3.43 3.31
C ASP A 314 -17.32 -3.24 4.73
N TYR A 315 -16.80 -4.00 5.67
CA TYR A 315 -17.16 -4.02 7.07
C TYR A 315 -15.93 -3.85 7.97
N LYS A 316 -16.21 -3.55 9.24
CA LYS A 316 -15.15 -3.47 10.25
C LYS A 316 -14.30 -4.73 10.27
N MET A 317 -13.00 -4.55 10.33
CA MET A 317 -12.04 -5.63 10.46
C MET A 317 -12.36 -6.55 11.64
N PRO A 318 -12.18 -7.88 11.50
CA PRO A 318 -12.48 -8.85 12.57
C PRO A 318 -11.46 -8.85 13.72
N HIS A 319 -10.39 -8.09 13.60
CA HIS A 319 -9.31 -8.01 14.58
C HIS A 319 -8.72 -6.59 14.63
N ARG A 320 -7.93 -6.31 15.64
CA ARG A 320 -7.10 -5.10 15.71
C ARG A 320 -5.81 -5.28 14.92
N CYS A 321 -5.20 -4.19 14.46
CA CYS A 321 -3.83 -4.21 13.95
C CYS A 321 -2.85 -4.56 15.08
N SER A 322 -1.83 -5.34 14.78
CA SER A 322 -0.82 -5.78 15.74
C SER A 322 0.55 -5.44 15.19
N GLY A 323 1.28 -4.61 15.89
CA GLY A 323 2.62 -4.19 15.48
C GLY A 323 2.85 -2.72 15.78
N ASN A 324 4.10 -2.29 15.59
CA ASN A 324 4.46 -0.90 15.73
C ASN A 324 3.98 -0.12 14.50
N ASN A 325 3.57 1.13 14.69
CA ASN A 325 3.15 2.02 13.61
C ASN A 325 2.02 1.46 12.71
N GLN A 326 1.14 0.64 13.27
CA GLN A 326 -0.03 0.12 12.56
C GLN A 326 -1.30 0.81 13.05
N TYR A 327 -1.88 1.66 12.20
CA TYR A 327 -3.18 2.29 12.42
C TYR A 327 -4.20 1.67 11.48
N CYS A 328 -5.08 0.84 12.02
CA CYS A 328 -6.12 0.16 11.25
C CYS A 328 -7.07 1.14 10.57
N PRO A 329 -7.56 0.84 9.35
CA PRO A 329 -8.68 1.57 8.80
C PRO A 329 -9.92 1.39 9.68
N THR A 330 -10.66 2.46 9.86
CA THR A 330 -11.89 2.46 10.65
C THR A 330 -13.14 2.47 9.80
N ARG A 331 -13.04 2.96 8.54
CA ARG A 331 -14.16 3.13 7.61
C ARG A 331 -14.35 1.92 6.70
N SER A 332 -15.47 1.93 5.98
CA SER A 332 -15.77 0.97 4.92
C SER A 332 -15.07 1.34 3.62
N TYR A 333 -14.42 0.36 3.00
CA TYR A 333 -13.81 0.44 1.67
C TYR A 333 -14.30 -0.73 0.84
N ALA A 334 -15.48 -0.55 0.22
CA ALA A 334 -16.20 -1.63 -0.46
C ALA A 334 -15.36 -2.29 -1.55
N GLY A 335 -15.29 -3.63 -1.51
CA GLY A 335 -14.57 -4.44 -2.48
C GLY A 335 -13.05 -4.43 -2.37
N LEU A 336 -12.46 -3.64 -1.45
CA LEU A 336 -11.03 -3.65 -1.16
C LEU A 336 -10.68 -4.82 -0.23
N TRP A 337 -9.73 -5.65 -0.63
CA TRP A 337 -9.30 -6.83 0.12
C TRP A 337 -8.14 -6.51 1.08
N GLU A 338 -8.19 -7.13 2.23
CA GLU A 338 -7.05 -7.20 3.14
C GLU A 338 -6.42 -8.59 3.08
N MET A 339 -5.21 -8.67 2.55
CA MET A 339 -4.37 -9.88 2.53
C MET A 339 -3.59 -9.98 3.84
N VAL A 340 -4.31 -10.17 4.93
CA VAL A 340 -3.82 -10.07 6.29
C VAL A 340 -2.57 -10.92 6.56
N ILE A 341 -1.58 -10.34 7.21
CA ILE A 341 -0.37 -11.04 7.65
C ILE A 341 -0.66 -11.77 8.95
N ASN A 342 -0.70 -13.09 8.87
CA ASN A 342 -0.76 -13.96 10.04
C ASN A 342 0.65 -14.18 10.60
N PRO A 343 0.99 -13.66 11.79
CA PRO A 343 2.35 -13.71 12.29
C PRO A 343 2.83 -15.13 12.57
N LEU A 344 4.15 -15.30 12.53
CA LEU A 344 4.85 -16.53 12.82
C LEU A 344 5.16 -16.61 14.31
N LYS A 345 5.11 -17.81 14.89
CA LYS A 345 5.51 -18.06 16.26
C LYS A 345 6.71 -18.99 16.30
N HIS A 346 7.73 -18.61 17.04
CA HIS A 346 8.87 -19.43 17.37
C HIS A 346 9.16 -19.33 18.87
N ASN A 347 9.02 -20.43 19.59
CA ASN A 347 9.11 -20.45 21.05
C ASN A 347 8.19 -19.39 21.68
N ASN A 348 8.76 -18.45 22.41
CA ASN A 348 8.03 -17.34 23.05
C ASN A 348 7.96 -16.06 22.19
N HIS A 349 8.55 -16.07 20.97
CA HIS A 349 8.56 -14.93 20.08
C HIS A 349 7.46 -15.03 19.02
N VAL A 350 6.81 -13.90 18.74
CA VAL A 350 5.86 -13.72 17.65
C VAL A 350 6.44 -12.69 16.71
N CYS A 351 6.59 -13.02 15.43
CA CYS A 351 7.20 -12.18 14.43
C CYS A 351 6.18 -11.93 13.30
N ALA A 352 6.06 -10.68 12.83
CA ALA A 352 5.21 -10.37 11.68
C ALA A 352 5.69 -11.12 10.42
N THR A 353 6.99 -11.06 10.14
CA THR A 353 7.66 -11.76 9.03
C THR A 353 8.95 -12.41 9.51
N LEU A 354 9.60 -13.20 8.66
CA LEU A 354 10.87 -13.87 9.02
C LEU A 354 12.00 -12.90 9.35
N GLU A 355 12.02 -11.71 8.76
CA GLU A 355 13.06 -10.71 9.02
C GLU A 355 12.93 -10.05 10.41
N TYR A 356 11.71 -10.02 10.97
CA TYR A 356 11.46 -9.52 12.32
C TYR A 356 11.62 -10.61 13.40
N CYS A 357 11.91 -11.82 13.00
CA CYS A 357 12.29 -12.89 13.93
C CYS A 357 13.74 -12.72 14.42
N PRO A 358 14.15 -13.40 15.51
CA PRO A 358 15.52 -13.31 15.99
C PRO A 358 16.58 -13.53 14.92
N SER A 359 17.57 -12.64 14.84
CA SER A 359 18.57 -12.59 13.76
C SER A 359 19.62 -13.71 13.79
N ASN A 360 19.65 -14.51 14.85
CA ASN A 360 20.61 -15.63 15.06
C ASN A 360 20.06 -16.99 14.63
N PHE A 361 19.00 -17.02 13.82
CA PHE A 361 18.45 -18.26 13.32
C PHE A 361 19.45 -19.04 12.46
N THR A 362 19.54 -20.33 12.70
CA THR A 362 20.20 -21.28 11.82
C THR A 362 19.28 -21.69 10.68
N ARG A 363 19.82 -22.41 9.68
CA ARG A 363 19.02 -23.00 8.59
C ARG A 363 17.87 -23.87 9.12
N ASP A 364 18.14 -24.66 10.16
CA ASP A 364 17.14 -25.57 10.73
C ASP A 364 16.11 -24.84 11.58
N ASP A 365 16.47 -23.71 12.20
CA ASP A 365 15.53 -22.84 12.91
C ASP A 365 14.53 -22.23 11.93
N VAL A 366 14.99 -21.64 10.81
CA VAL A 366 14.12 -21.09 9.78
C VAL A 366 13.17 -22.16 9.23
N TYR A 367 13.69 -23.34 8.90
CA TYR A 367 12.86 -24.45 8.43
C TYR A 367 11.81 -24.87 9.47
N SER A 368 12.20 -24.98 10.73
CA SER A 368 11.32 -25.39 11.83
C SER A 368 10.22 -24.37 12.10
N VAL A 369 10.54 -23.06 12.06
CA VAL A 369 9.56 -21.98 12.18
C VAL A 369 8.52 -22.08 11.07
N LEU A 370 8.96 -22.21 9.83
CA LEU A 370 8.06 -22.36 8.70
C LEU A 370 7.17 -23.58 8.82
N LEU A 371 7.75 -24.73 9.15
CA LEU A 371 6.99 -25.98 9.24
C LEU A 371 5.96 -25.98 10.37
N ASN A 372 6.30 -25.41 11.53
CA ASN A 372 5.39 -25.38 12.68
C ASN A 372 4.21 -24.42 12.43
N ASN A 373 4.49 -23.25 11.83
CA ASN A 373 3.43 -22.31 11.49
C ASN A 373 2.58 -22.79 10.31
N PHE A 374 3.19 -23.45 9.30
CA PHE A 374 2.43 -24.11 8.23
C PHE A 374 1.43 -25.13 8.80
N LYS A 375 1.84 -25.96 9.77
CA LYS A 375 0.95 -26.93 10.41
C LYS A 375 -0.27 -26.27 11.07
N ARG A 376 -0.11 -25.09 11.65
CA ARG A 376 -1.22 -24.30 12.22
C ARG A 376 -2.28 -23.96 11.17
N HIS A 377 -1.88 -23.61 9.94
CA HIS A 377 -2.79 -23.38 8.83
C HIS A 377 -3.34 -24.68 8.25
N TYR A 378 -2.46 -25.62 7.93
CA TYR A 378 -2.77 -26.84 7.22
C TYR A 378 -3.71 -27.77 7.98
N LEU A 379 -3.53 -27.91 9.28
CA LEU A 379 -4.31 -28.84 10.14
C LEU A 379 -5.58 -28.20 10.71
N LYS A 380 -5.81 -26.92 10.51
CA LYS A 380 -6.95 -26.19 11.07
C LYS A 380 -7.92 -25.75 9.96
N ASN A 381 -7.92 -24.48 9.63
CA ASN A 381 -8.89 -23.87 8.73
C ASN A 381 -8.40 -23.64 7.31
N ARG A 382 -7.17 -24.04 6.96
CA ARG A 382 -6.56 -23.87 5.62
C ARG A 382 -6.44 -22.41 5.15
N ALA A 383 -6.51 -21.44 6.06
CA ALA A 383 -6.22 -20.05 5.71
C ALA A 383 -4.86 -19.97 4.98
N PRO A 384 -4.70 -19.08 3.98
CA PRO A 384 -3.46 -18.97 3.22
C PRO A 384 -2.24 -18.80 4.14
N PHE A 385 -1.19 -19.55 3.90
CA PHE A 385 0.06 -19.45 4.67
C PHE A 385 1.03 -18.52 3.91
N GLY A 386 1.28 -17.34 4.48
CA GLY A 386 2.18 -16.35 3.91
C GLY A 386 3.63 -16.57 4.34
N ILE A 387 4.54 -16.55 3.38
CA ILE A 387 5.99 -16.47 3.58
C ILE A 387 6.43 -15.12 3.05
N HIS A 388 6.63 -14.17 3.95
CA HIS A 388 6.99 -12.80 3.62
C HIS A 388 8.48 -12.60 3.78
N LEU A 389 9.16 -12.17 2.72
CA LEU A 389 10.60 -12.06 2.63
C LEU A 389 10.99 -10.66 2.14
N ASN A 390 12.04 -10.12 2.70
CA ASN A 390 12.74 -8.99 2.11
C ASN A 390 13.83 -9.49 1.16
N ALA A 391 14.05 -8.78 0.07
CA ALA A 391 15.08 -9.13 -0.92
C ALA A 391 16.48 -9.26 -0.31
N ALA A 392 16.80 -8.43 0.69
CA ALA A 392 18.08 -8.47 1.40
C ALA A 392 18.21 -9.72 2.30
N TRP A 393 17.11 -10.20 2.88
CA TRP A 393 17.10 -11.40 3.73
C TRP A 393 17.51 -12.67 2.96
N LEU A 394 17.13 -12.77 1.69
CA LEU A 394 17.48 -13.87 0.79
C LEU A 394 18.98 -13.93 0.41
N LYS A 395 19.76 -12.88 0.70
CA LYS A 395 21.22 -12.91 0.50
C LYS A 395 21.91 -13.88 1.46
N ASN A 396 21.30 -14.23 2.58
CA ASN A 396 21.80 -15.28 3.46
C ASN A 396 21.54 -16.65 2.83
N ASN A 397 22.62 -17.32 2.42
CA ASN A 397 22.54 -18.62 1.74
C ASN A 397 21.87 -19.70 2.60
N ASP A 398 22.06 -19.71 3.92
CA ASP A 398 21.42 -20.69 4.81
C ASP A 398 19.90 -20.49 4.87
N TYR A 399 19.45 -19.23 4.85
CA TYR A 399 18.03 -18.90 4.83
C TYR A 399 17.40 -19.29 3.49
N LEU A 400 18.06 -18.98 2.38
CA LEU A 400 17.62 -19.38 1.05
C LEU A 400 17.54 -20.92 0.93
N LEU A 401 18.51 -21.67 1.47
CA LEU A 401 18.49 -23.13 1.50
C LEU A 401 17.35 -23.68 2.37
N ALA A 402 17.02 -23.02 3.49
CA ALA A 402 15.88 -23.40 4.32
C ALA A 402 14.55 -23.21 3.56
N ILE A 403 14.36 -22.08 2.87
CA ILE A 403 13.18 -21.82 2.02
C ILE A 403 13.08 -22.89 0.91
N LYS A 404 14.18 -23.16 0.20
CA LYS A 404 14.21 -24.16 -0.88
C LYS A 404 13.81 -25.55 -0.36
N ARG A 405 14.34 -25.97 0.79
CA ARG A 405 13.97 -27.23 1.43
C ARG A 405 12.48 -27.25 1.76
N PHE A 406 11.98 -26.20 2.37
CA PHE A 406 10.56 -26.08 2.77
C PHE A 406 9.65 -26.16 1.54
N VAL A 407 9.91 -25.37 0.49
CA VAL A 407 9.15 -25.40 -0.77
C VAL A 407 9.13 -26.82 -1.38
N ASN A 408 10.29 -27.46 -1.48
CA ASN A 408 10.40 -28.80 -2.05
C ASN A 408 9.63 -29.86 -1.24
N GLU A 409 9.60 -29.74 0.10
CA GLU A 409 8.82 -30.66 0.94
C GLU A 409 7.32 -30.45 0.77
N LEU A 410 6.85 -29.20 0.71
CA LEU A 410 5.43 -28.91 0.55
C LEU A 410 4.90 -29.29 -0.83
N LEU A 411 5.69 -29.21 -1.88
CA LEU A 411 5.30 -29.61 -3.25
C LEU A 411 5.08 -31.13 -3.37
N LYS A 412 5.42 -31.94 -2.39
CA LYS A 412 5.06 -33.39 -2.33
C LYS A 412 3.60 -33.60 -1.92
N LEU A 413 2.94 -32.57 -1.34
CA LEU A 413 1.57 -32.64 -0.89
C LEU A 413 0.60 -32.33 -2.06
N PRO A 414 -0.41 -33.19 -2.30
CA PRO A 414 -1.28 -33.06 -3.49
C PRO A 414 -2.30 -31.92 -3.40
N ASP A 415 -2.46 -31.33 -2.23
CA ASP A 415 -3.44 -30.29 -1.90
C ASP A 415 -2.79 -28.94 -1.53
N VAL A 416 -1.47 -28.80 -1.75
CA VAL A 416 -0.71 -27.57 -1.50
C VAL A 416 -0.39 -26.87 -2.82
N TYR A 417 -0.69 -25.56 -2.90
CA TYR A 417 -0.51 -24.74 -4.08
C TYR A 417 0.24 -23.45 -3.74
N PHE A 418 1.34 -23.18 -4.43
CA PHE A 418 2.05 -21.90 -4.38
C PHE A 418 1.42 -20.95 -5.39
N VAL A 419 0.75 -19.92 -4.90
CA VAL A 419 -0.07 -19.01 -5.68
C VAL A 419 0.24 -17.55 -5.33
N THR A 420 -0.11 -16.62 -6.22
CA THR A 420 -0.02 -15.18 -5.98
C THR A 420 -1.17 -14.69 -5.12
N TYR A 421 -1.09 -13.46 -4.60
CA TYR A 421 -2.20 -12.86 -3.85
C TYR A 421 -3.45 -12.69 -4.71
N ARG A 422 -3.28 -12.28 -5.96
CA ARG A 422 -4.40 -12.23 -6.92
C ARG A 422 -5.07 -13.60 -7.06
N GLU A 423 -4.31 -14.67 -7.20
CA GLU A 423 -4.83 -16.03 -7.32
C GLU A 423 -5.55 -16.51 -6.04
N VAL A 424 -5.10 -16.06 -4.86
CA VAL A 424 -5.84 -16.30 -3.59
C VAL A 424 -7.20 -15.62 -3.63
N ILE A 425 -7.26 -14.34 -3.99
CA ILE A 425 -8.50 -13.58 -4.08
C ILE A 425 -9.45 -14.22 -5.11
N ASP A 426 -8.95 -14.62 -6.27
CA ASP A 426 -9.74 -15.30 -7.30
C ASP A 426 -10.34 -16.61 -6.78
N TRP A 427 -9.61 -17.35 -5.93
CA TRP A 427 -10.13 -18.56 -5.30
C TRP A 427 -11.18 -18.22 -4.23
N ILE A 428 -10.94 -17.22 -3.38
CA ILE A 428 -11.91 -16.83 -2.35
C ILE A 428 -13.22 -16.35 -2.99
N ARG A 429 -13.15 -15.57 -4.07
CA ARG A 429 -14.32 -15.14 -4.83
C ARG A 429 -15.14 -16.30 -5.38
N ARG A 430 -14.47 -17.41 -5.69
CA ARG A 430 -15.12 -18.62 -6.23
C ARG A 430 -14.52 -19.87 -5.58
N PRO A 431 -14.90 -20.17 -4.32
CA PRO A 431 -14.33 -21.28 -3.57
C PRO A 431 -14.50 -22.60 -4.31
N THR A 432 -13.39 -23.20 -4.71
CA THR A 432 -13.35 -24.39 -5.55
C THR A 432 -12.65 -25.51 -4.79
N PRO A 433 -13.32 -26.67 -4.59
CA PRO A 433 -12.72 -27.81 -3.91
C PRO A 433 -11.44 -28.33 -4.58
N VAL A 434 -10.50 -28.85 -3.80
CA VAL A 434 -9.19 -29.38 -4.25
C VAL A 434 -9.32 -30.28 -5.49
N LEU A 435 -10.27 -31.20 -5.50
CA LEU A 435 -10.47 -32.14 -6.61
C LEU A 435 -10.86 -31.47 -7.95
N GLN A 436 -11.36 -30.22 -7.90
CA GLN A 436 -11.79 -29.47 -9.08
C GLN A 436 -10.73 -28.44 -9.55
N LEU A 437 -9.68 -28.21 -8.79
CA LEU A 437 -8.67 -27.15 -9.07
C LEU A 437 -7.93 -27.35 -10.40
N ARG A 438 -7.83 -28.58 -10.88
CA ARG A 438 -7.25 -28.82 -12.22
C ARG A 438 -8.01 -28.11 -13.34
N LYS A 439 -9.27 -27.76 -13.13
CA LYS A 439 -10.12 -27.03 -14.08
C LYS A 439 -10.37 -25.58 -13.66
N PHE A 440 -9.83 -25.16 -12.54
CA PHE A 440 -10.00 -23.79 -12.04
C PHE A 440 -9.22 -22.83 -12.92
N GLU A 441 -9.92 -22.06 -13.72
CA GLU A 441 -9.38 -21.24 -14.80
C GLU A 441 -8.35 -20.21 -14.31
N PRO A 442 -8.53 -19.46 -13.17
CA PRO A 442 -7.55 -18.49 -12.70
C PRO A 442 -6.17 -19.09 -12.38
N TRP A 443 -6.10 -20.38 -12.01
CA TRP A 443 -4.84 -21.05 -11.68
C TRP A 443 -4.21 -21.83 -12.83
N GLN A 444 -4.74 -21.67 -14.06
CA GLN A 444 -4.14 -22.32 -15.23
C GLN A 444 -2.91 -21.53 -15.71
N CYS A 445 -1.83 -22.27 -16.00
CA CYS A 445 -0.62 -21.69 -16.57
C CYS A 445 -0.72 -21.59 -18.12
N LYS A 446 -1.79 -21.01 -18.61
CA LYS A 446 -1.88 -20.65 -20.02
C LYS A 446 -0.81 -19.60 -20.30
N SER A 447 -0.08 -19.79 -21.41
CA SER A 447 0.86 -18.75 -21.87
C SER A 447 0.04 -17.46 -22.10
N ARG A 448 0.34 -16.42 -21.33
CA ARG A 448 -0.18 -15.07 -21.61
C ARG A 448 0.31 -14.69 -23.00
N ARG A 449 -0.58 -14.09 -23.80
CA ARG A 449 -0.15 -13.45 -25.04
C ARG A 449 0.32 -12.05 -24.69
N PHE A 450 1.59 -11.80 -24.91
CA PHE A 450 2.21 -10.49 -24.76
C PHE A 450 2.38 -9.85 -26.14
N GLU A 451 2.21 -8.54 -26.23
CA GLU A 451 2.65 -7.79 -27.39
C GLU A 451 4.20 -7.74 -27.41
N GLU A 452 4.79 -7.52 -28.59
CA GLU A 452 6.26 -7.46 -28.72
C GLU A 452 6.87 -6.39 -27.81
N SER A 453 6.16 -5.27 -27.59
CA SER A 453 6.55 -4.20 -26.70
C SER A 453 6.56 -4.59 -25.21
N GLU A 454 5.83 -5.64 -24.83
CA GLU A 454 5.69 -6.12 -23.45
C GLU A 454 6.72 -7.20 -23.09
N ILE A 455 7.47 -7.71 -24.07
CA ILE A 455 8.48 -8.74 -23.84
C ILE A 455 9.80 -8.10 -23.38
N ALA A 456 10.43 -8.71 -22.39
CA ALA A 456 11.71 -8.25 -21.86
C ALA A 456 12.80 -8.27 -22.95
N CYS A 457 13.37 -7.12 -23.26
CA CYS A 457 14.33 -6.96 -24.34
C CYS A 457 15.65 -7.71 -24.08
N PRO A 458 16.29 -8.26 -25.11
CA PRO A 458 17.58 -8.95 -24.96
C PRO A 458 18.74 -7.99 -24.62
N LYS A 459 18.66 -6.74 -25.08
CA LYS A 459 19.67 -5.69 -24.84
C LYS A 459 19.00 -4.48 -24.17
N PRO A 460 18.97 -4.42 -22.85
CA PRO A 460 18.40 -3.29 -22.14
C PRO A 460 19.29 -2.05 -22.26
N ASN A 461 18.67 -0.88 -22.10
CA ASN A 461 19.37 0.39 -21.95
C ASN A 461 19.85 0.53 -20.50
N THR A 462 21.12 0.89 -20.32
CA THR A 462 21.67 1.31 -19.03
C THR A 462 21.77 2.82 -19.03
N CYS A 463 20.91 3.45 -18.25
CA CYS A 463 20.76 4.89 -18.17
C CYS A 463 21.55 5.42 -16.97
N LYS A 464 22.46 6.38 -17.19
CA LYS A 464 23.08 7.17 -16.15
C LYS A 464 22.31 8.49 -16.07
N LEU A 465 21.63 8.75 -14.98
CA LEU A 465 20.63 9.79 -14.87
C LEU A 465 20.95 10.74 -13.71
N PRO A 466 20.99 12.06 -13.94
CA PRO A 466 21.12 13.01 -12.86
C PRO A 466 19.89 12.97 -11.95
N SER A 467 20.11 13.14 -10.65
CA SER A 467 19.05 13.27 -9.67
C SER A 467 19.28 14.51 -8.82
N LYS A 468 18.39 15.49 -8.95
CA LYS A 468 18.43 16.72 -8.13
C LYS A 468 18.17 16.41 -6.65
N VAL A 469 17.29 15.47 -6.37
CA VAL A 469 16.88 15.11 -5.01
C VAL A 469 17.96 14.31 -4.29
N LEU A 470 18.52 13.30 -4.97
CA LEU A 470 19.50 12.39 -4.38
C LEU A 470 20.95 12.93 -4.47
N GLN A 471 21.14 14.10 -5.08
CA GLN A 471 22.41 14.83 -5.20
C GLN A 471 23.57 14.06 -5.87
N HIS A 472 23.26 12.97 -6.58
CA HIS A 472 24.23 12.19 -7.34
C HIS A 472 23.54 11.41 -8.47
N ASP A 473 24.31 11.05 -9.48
CA ASP A 473 23.80 10.26 -10.60
C ASP A 473 23.32 8.88 -10.14
N LYS A 474 22.21 8.45 -10.70
CA LYS A 474 21.64 7.11 -10.49
C LYS A 474 21.70 6.30 -11.78
N TYR A 475 21.81 5.00 -11.64
CA TYR A 475 21.74 4.08 -12.76
C TYR A 475 20.39 3.39 -12.78
N MET A 476 19.79 3.28 -13.97
CA MET A 476 18.54 2.56 -14.22
C MET A 476 18.68 1.66 -15.41
N ILE A 477 18.18 0.43 -15.33
CA ILE A 477 18.19 -0.52 -16.42
C ILE A 477 16.76 -0.76 -16.89
N THR A 478 16.50 -0.52 -18.17
CA THR A 478 15.15 -0.60 -18.77
C THR A 478 15.21 -1.01 -20.24
N CYS A 479 14.11 -1.55 -20.77
CA CYS A 479 13.93 -1.75 -22.21
C CYS A 479 13.36 -0.52 -22.92
N SER A 480 12.93 0.48 -22.19
CA SER A 480 12.46 1.77 -22.69
C SER A 480 13.64 2.72 -22.94
N SER A 481 13.41 3.80 -23.70
CA SER A 481 14.39 4.87 -23.84
C SER A 481 14.74 5.49 -22.49
N CYS A 482 15.98 5.91 -22.32
CA CYS A 482 16.41 6.60 -21.10
C CYS A 482 15.67 7.93 -20.96
N PRO A 483 15.12 8.23 -19.76
CA PRO A 483 14.60 9.54 -19.45
C PRO A 483 15.72 10.58 -19.31
N LYS A 484 15.38 11.85 -19.16
CA LYS A 484 16.39 12.92 -18.98
C LYS A 484 16.97 12.94 -17.57
N THR A 485 16.12 12.68 -16.56
CA THR A 485 16.49 12.67 -15.14
C THR A 485 16.04 11.36 -14.49
N TYR A 486 16.56 11.06 -13.30
CA TYR A 486 16.13 9.89 -12.56
C TYR A 486 14.68 10.03 -12.11
N PRO A 487 13.77 9.11 -12.50
CA PRO A 487 12.38 9.15 -12.08
C PRO A 487 12.25 9.23 -10.56
N TRP A 488 11.35 10.09 -10.09
CA TRP A 488 11.13 10.31 -8.67
C TRP A 488 9.72 10.84 -8.40
N LEU A 489 9.39 11.12 -7.15
CA LEU A 489 8.12 11.75 -6.77
C LEU A 489 7.84 12.97 -7.63
N ARG A 490 6.62 13.08 -8.14
CA ARG A 490 6.13 14.17 -9.02
C ARG A 490 6.90 14.36 -10.34
N ASN A 491 7.77 13.41 -10.66
CA ASN A 491 8.49 13.34 -11.96
C ASN A 491 8.75 11.87 -12.32
N GLU A 492 7.73 11.04 -12.32
CA GLU A 492 7.79 9.57 -12.51
C GLU A 492 8.33 9.18 -13.88
N PHE A 493 8.22 10.09 -14.86
CA PHE A 493 8.69 9.85 -16.22
C PHE A 493 10.09 10.42 -16.49
N GLY A 494 10.65 11.18 -15.55
CA GLY A 494 11.99 11.74 -15.68
C GLY A 494 12.14 12.73 -16.84
N PHE A 495 11.15 13.62 -17.04
CA PHE A 495 11.17 14.59 -18.14
C PHE A 495 12.03 15.81 -17.87
N GLU A 496 12.24 16.20 -16.62
CA GLU A 496 12.98 17.40 -16.22
C GLU A 496 14.19 17.14 -15.31
#